data_fb580dfb77eafeabbbbcb640d4e30fc8
#
_entry.id   fb580dfb77eafeabbbbcb640d4e30fc8
#
_cell.length_a   1.000
_cell.length_b   1.000
_cell.length_c   1.000
_cell.angle_alpha   90.00
_cell.angle_beta   90.00
_cell.angle_gamma   90.00
#
_symmetry.space_group_name_H-M   'P 1'
#
loop_
_entity.id
_entity.type
_entity.pdbx_description
1 polymer ?
#
loop_
_entity_poly.entity_id
_entity_poly.type
_entity_poly.pdbx_seq_one_letter_code
_entity_poly.pdbx_strand_id
1 'polypeptide(L)'
;MTLSAHVSIAHPAWMDITGPDGAVTHGADQDWFPDLWQQRAGCGPTAAAVILSYLARTRPELAPLYPEGAMDRASFTGLMCRVWEHVTPVSHGLNRPEQMAEGMASFAAARGLTLTPGLFVCPSARTKRPPYEQVEA
;
A
#
# COMPACT_ATOMS: atom_id res chain seq x y z
N MET A 1 21.48 -14.38 25.78
CA MET A 1 20.34 -13.46 25.48
C MET A 1 20.45 -13.03 24.05
N THR A 2 19.63 -13.60 23.20
CA THR A 2 19.58 -13.21 21.78
C THR A 2 18.81 -11.90 21.67
N LEU A 3 19.48 -10.85 21.22
CA LEU A 3 18.81 -9.61 20.86
C LEU A 3 18.01 -9.88 19.60
N SER A 4 16.70 -9.78 19.70
CA SER A 4 15.84 -9.80 18.53
C SER A 4 16.18 -8.59 17.66
N ALA A 5 16.65 -8.82 16.44
CA ALA A 5 16.89 -7.74 15.50
C ALA A 5 15.54 -7.20 15.04
N HIS A 6 15.24 -5.95 15.34
CA HIS A 6 14.06 -5.30 14.80
C HIS A 6 14.32 -4.96 13.34
N VAL A 7 13.45 -5.47 12.46
CA VAL A 7 13.45 -5.12 11.05
C VAL A 7 12.31 -4.12 10.82
N SER A 8 12.64 -2.97 10.27
CA SER A 8 11.66 -1.96 9.89
C SER A 8 11.97 -1.44 8.49
N ILE A 9 11.04 -0.70 7.91
CA ILE A 9 11.28 -0.02 6.63
C ILE A 9 12.41 0.99 6.80
N ALA A 10 13.30 1.07 5.80
CA ALA A 10 14.51 1.88 5.89
C ALA A 10 14.22 3.40 5.91
N HIS A 11 13.17 3.83 5.24
CA HIS A 11 12.87 5.25 5.03
C HIS A 11 11.40 5.59 5.31
N PRO A 12 10.96 5.54 6.58
CA PRO A 12 9.54 5.82 6.91
C PRO A 12 9.07 7.20 6.44
N ALA A 13 9.94 8.21 6.47
CA ALA A 13 9.61 9.56 6.00
C ALA A 13 9.32 9.64 4.50
N TRP A 14 9.67 8.64 3.72
CA TRP A 14 9.34 8.59 2.30
C TRP A 14 7.87 8.30 2.02
N MET A 15 7.10 7.98 3.05
CA MET A 15 5.65 7.85 2.98
C MET A 15 4.91 9.12 3.44
N ASP A 16 5.64 10.15 3.82
CA ASP A 16 5.05 11.42 4.23
C ASP A 16 4.50 12.17 3.00
N ILE A 17 3.29 12.71 3.15
CA ILE A 17 2.58 13.41 2.08
C ILE A 17 2.20 14.80 2.58
N THR A 18 2.50 15.82 1.76
CA THR A 18 2.23 17.21 2.09
C THR A 18 0.86 17.65 1.53
N GLY A 19 -0.01 18.14 2.39
CA GLY A 19 -1.29 18.69 2.01
C GLY A 19 -1.19 20.12 1.46
N PRO A 20 -2.29 20.65 0.90
CA PRO A 20 -2.31 22.00 0.29
C PRO A 20 -2.04 23.12 1.31
N ASP A 21 -2.29 22.88 2.58
CA ASP A 21 -2.00 23.81 3.68
C ASP A 21 -0.57 23.68 4.25
N GLY A 22 0.26 22.81 3.67
CA GLY A 22 1.60 22.50 4.14
C GLY A 22 1.66 21.47 5.27
N ALA A 23 0.51 21.00 5.76
CA ALA A 23 0.49 19.93 6.78
C ALA A 23 0.98 18.60 6.19
N VAL A 24 1.76 17.88 6.98
CA VAL A 24 2.32 16.57 6.59
C VAL A 24 1.53 15.45 7.25
N THR A 25 1.14 14.46 6.46
CA THR A 25 0.54 13.22 6.95
C THR A 25 1.51 12.05 6.76
N HIS A 26 1.48 11.10 7.68
CA HIS A 26 2.31 9.90 7.60
C HIS A 26 1.54 8.80 6.84
N GLY A 27 1.59 8.87 5.52
CA GLY A 27 0.79 8.05 4.63
C GLY A 27 -0.43 8.78 4.11
N ALA A 28 -1.26 8.05 3.37
CA ALA A 28 -2.44 8.59 2.70
C ALA A 28 -3.71 8.34 3.52
N ASP A 29 -4.75 9.07 3.16
CA ASP A 29 -6.07 8.97 3.77
C ASP A 29 -7.11 8.61 2.70
N GLN A 30 -7.94 7.61 2.98
CA GLN A 30 -9.00 7.21 2.05
C GLN A 30 -10.04 8.31 1.82
N ASP A 31 -10.18 9.25 2.74
CA ASP A 31 -11.09 10.39 2.56
C ASP A 31 -10.65 11.35 1.44
N TRP A 32 -9.45 11.17 0.89
CA TRP A 32 -8.99 11.94 -0.28
C TRP A 32 -9.62 11.50 -1.59
N PHE A 33 -10.21 10.30 -1.64
CA PHE A 33 -10.93 9.87 -2.84
C PHE A 33 -12.09 10.82 -3.17
N PRO A 34 -12.33 11.10 -4.46
CA PRO A 34 -13.37 12.04 -4.86
C PRO A 34 -14.80 11.51 -4.67
N ASP A 35 -14.98 10.20 -4.66
CA ASP A 35 -16.29 9.56 -4.57
C ASP A 35 -16.56 9.08 -3.15
N LEU A 36 -17.80 9.28 -2.68
CA LEU A 36 -18.18 8.92 -1.30
C LEU A 36 -18.03 7.41 -1.02
N TRP A 37 -18.35 6.57 -2.00
CA TRP A 37 -18.19 5.12 -1.82
C TRP A 37 -16.72 4.74 -1.74
N GLN A 38 -15.87 5.36 -2.56
CA GLN A 38 -14.43 5.17 -2.49
C GLN A 38 -13.87 5.58 -1.12
N GLN A 39 -14.38 6.66 -0.55
CA GLN A 39 -13.99 7.10 0.79
C GLN A 39 -14.36 6.07 1.86
N ARG A 40 -15.51 5.42 1.71
CA ARG A 40 -16.00 4.42 2.67
C ARG A 40 -15.33 3.06 2.53
N ALA A 41 -14.93 2.68 1.34
CA ALA A 41 -14.44 1.35 1.03
C ALA A 41 -12.95 1.32 0.65
N GLY A 42 -12.27 2.46 0.62
CA GLY A 42 -10.97 2.65 -0.01
C GLY A 42 -9.74 2.33 0.83
N CYS A 43 -9.86 1.68 1.99
CA CYS A 43 -8.69 1.38 2.82
C CYS A 43 -7.65 0.51 2.11
N GLY A 44 -8.09 -0.53 1.40
CA GLY A 44 -7.21 -1.42 0.64
C GLY A 44 -6.43 -0.70 -0.47
N PRO A 45 -7.10 -0.02 -1.41
CA PRO A 45 -6.42 0.75 -2.45
C PRO A 45 -5.51 1.84 -1.89
N THR A 46 -5.90 2.50 -0.80
CA THR A 46 -5.07 3.51 -0.15
C THR A 46 -3.78 2.91 0.40
N ALA A 47 -3.88 1.81 1.13
CA ALA A 47 -2.71 1.09 1.64
C ALA A 47 -1.82 0.58 0.50
N ALA A 48 -2.41 0.00 -0.54
CA ALA A 48 -1.68 -0.46 -1.71
C ALA A 48 -0.91 0.69 -2.39
N ALA A 49 -1.54 1.86 -2.54
CA ALA A 49 -0.90 3.04 -3.12
C ALA A 49 0.33 3.47 -2.31
N VAL A 50 0.24 3.47 -0.98
CA VAL A 50 1.38 3.81 -0.11
C VAL A 50 2.54 2.82 -0.31
N ILE A 51 2.24 1.53 -0.33
CA ILE A 51 3.25 0.48 -0.55
C ILE A 51 3.90 0.64 -1.93
N LEU A 52 3.10 0.81 -2.98
CA LEU A 52 3.60 0.94 -4.36
C LEU A 52 4.46 2.20 -4.53
N SER A 53 4.07 3.32 -3.94
CA SER A 53 4.86 4.55 -3.98
C SER A 53 6.20 4.39 -3.27
N TYR A 54 6.22 3.70 -2.15
CA TYR A 54 7.44 3.41 -1.41
C TYR A 54 8.39 2.51 -2.25
N LEU A 55 7.87 1.45 -2.85
CA LEU A 55 8.66 0.57 -3.72
C LEU A 55 9.22 1.33 -4.94
N ALA A 56 8.41 2.19 -5.55
CA ALA A 56 8.84 3.01 -6.69
C ALA A 56 10.03 3.88 -6.34
N ARG A 57 10.09 4.38 -5.11
CA ARG A 57 11.17 5.25 -4.65
C ARG A 57 12.41 4.50 -4.19
N THR A 58 12.23 3.33 -3.57
CA THR A 58 13.34 2.56 -3.01
C THR A 58 14.09 1.73 -4.04
N ARG A 59 13.45 1.38 -5.15
CA ARG A 59 14.03 0.53 -6.19
C ARG A 59 13.91 1.22 -7.55
N PRO A 60 15.04 1.59 -8.19
CA PRO A 60 15.01 2.27 -9.49
C PRO A 60 14.23 1.51 -10.57
N GLU A 61 14.33 0.18 -10.59
CA GLU A 61 13.61 -0.67 -11.54
C GLU A 61 12.10 -0.63 -11.35
N LEU A 62 11.62 -0.20 -10.19
CA LEU A 62 10.19 -0.10 -9.87
C LEU A 62 9.66 1.33 -10.00
N ALA A 63 10.47 2.28 -10.44
CA ALA A 63 10.03 3.66 -10.63
C ALA A 63 8.74 3.81 -11.46
N PRO A 64 8.48 2.98 -12.50
CA PRO A 64 7.22 3.06 -13.25
C PRO A 64 5.95 2.80 -12.43
N LEU A 65 6.03 2.26 -11.20
CA LEU A 65 4.87 2.13 -10.33
C LEU A 65 4.29 3.50 -9.95
N TYR A 66 5.12 4.52 -9.83
CA TYR A 66 4.72 5.90 -9.57
C TYR A 66 5.70 6.86 -10.23
N PRO A 67 5.63 7.05 -11.56
CA PRO A 67 6.65 7.81 -12.31
C PRO A 67 6.73 9.28 -11.90
N GLU A 68 5.60 9.90 -11.52
CA GLU A 68 5.58 11.28 -11.06
C GLU A 68 6.35 11.46 -9.75
N GLY A 69 6.28 10.50 -8.85
CA GLY A 69 7.01 10.49 -7.59
C GLY A 69 6.66 11.60 -6.60
N ALA A 70 5.71 12.47 -6.94
CA ALA A 70 5.38 13.63 -6.13
C ALA A 70 4.58 13.23 -4.90
N MET A 71 5.04 13.65 -3.72
CA MET A 71 4.44 13.31 -2.44
C MET A 71 3.60 14.50 -1.91
N ASP A 72 2.80 15.09 -2.77
CA ASP A 72 1.74 16.01 -2.41
C ASP A 72 0.39 15.31 -2.50
N ARG A 73 -0.59 15.81 -1.76
CA ARG A 73 -1.92 15.21 -1.66
C ARG A 73 -2.61 15.05 -3.01
N ALA A 74 -2.55 16.06 -3.88
CA ALA A 74 -3.23 16.03 -5.17
C ALA A 74 -2.65 14.95 -6.09
N SER A 75 -1.33 14.90 -6.23
CA SER A 75 -0.64 13.89 -7.04
C SER A 75 -0.84 12.49 -6.49
N PHE A 76 -0.79 12.35 -5.17
CA PHE A 76 -0.96 11.05 -4.52
C PHE A 76 -2.41 10.54 -4.65
N THR A 77 -3.40 11.42 -4.58
CA THR A 77 -4.79 11.06 -4.83
C THR A 77 -4.97 10.51 -6.24
N GLY A 78 -4.26 11.06 -7.22
CA GLY A 78 -4.22 10.52 -8.57
C GLY A 78 -3.68 9.09 -8.61
N LEU A 79 -2.61 8.81 -7.89
CA LEU A 79 -2.10 7.44 -7.76
C LEU A 79 -3.14 6.51 -7.11
N MET A 80 -3.78 6.96 -6.03
CA MET A 80 -4.83 6.19 -5.36
C MET A 80 -5.96 5.80 -6.31
N CYS A 81 -6.39 6.74 -7.14
CA CYS A 81 -7.45 6.50 -8.13
C CYS A 81 -7.02 5.49 -9.20
N ARG A 82 -5.76 5.54 -9.64
CA ARG A 82 -5.23 4.54 -10.59
C ARG A 82 -5.11 3.16 -9.96
N VAL A 83 -4.67 3.10 -8.71
CA VAL A 83 -4.59 1.84 -7.95
C VAL A 83 -5.97 1.24 -7.71
N TRP A 84 -6.98 2.06 -7.47
CA TRP A 84 -8.36 1.62 -7.32
C TRP A 84 -8.83 0.75 -8.49
N GLU A 85 -8.42 1.05 -9.70
CA GLU A 85 -8.82 0.30 -10.90
C GLU A 85 -8.37 -1.17 -10.86
N HIS A 86 -7.33 -1.48 -10.09
CA HIS A 86 -6.76 -2.82 -9.95
C HIS A 86 -7.05 -3.44 -8.59
N VAL A 87 -7.09 -2.63 -7.55
CA VAL A 87 -7.40 -3.04 -6.18
C VAL A 87 -8.77 -2.48 -5.85
N THR A 88 -9.81 -3.11 -6.37
CA THR A 88 -11.18 -2.60 -6.27
C THR A 88 -11.95 -3.33 -5.18
N PRO A 89 -12.39 -2.63 -4.13
CA PRO A 89 -13.24 -3.22 -3.09
C PRO A 89 -14.60 -3.66 -3.62
N VAL A 90 -15.16 -4.68 -2.95
CA VAL A 90 -16.45 -5.28 -3.35
C VAL A 90 -17.46 -4.85 -2.32
N SER A 91 -18.14 -4.38 -1.81
CA SER A 91 -19.13 -3.94 -0.83
C SER A 91 -18.57 -2.97 0.21
N HIS A 92 -17.97 -3.46 1.30
CA HIS A 92 -17.51 -2.60 2.39
C HIS A 92 -15.98 -2.51 2.51
N GLY A 93 -15.25 -2.93 1.47
CA GLY A 93 -13.80 -2.96 1.42
C GLY A 93 -13.31 -4.24 0.80
N LEU A 94 -12.00 -4.48 0.86
CA LEU A 94 -11.44 -5.76 0.45
C LEU A 94 -11.79 -6.81 1.48
N ASN A 95 -12.41 -7.90 1.02
CA ASN A 95 -12.83 -8.98 1.91
C ASN A 95 -11.88 -10.18 1.92
N ARG A 96 -10.86 -10.18 1.04
CA ARG A 96 -9.82 -11.20 0.99
C ARG A 96 -8.46 -10.57 0.74
N PRO A 97 -7.40 -11.01 1.48
CA PRO A 97 -6.03 -10.50 1.28
C PRO A 97 -5.50 -10.73 -0.14
N GLU A 98 -5.92 -11.83 -0.78
CA GLU A 98 -5.52 -12.17 -2.14
C GLU A 98 -5.92 -11.08 -3.14
N GLN A 99 -7.02 -10.40 -2.92
CA GLN A 99 -7.49 -9.30 -3.78
C GLN A 99 -6.47 -8.16 -3.83
N MET A 100 -5.87 -7.84 -2.69
CA MET A 100 -4.83 -6.82 -2.64
C MET A 100 -3.57 -7.27 -3.38
N ALA A 101 -3.10 -8.49 -3.13
CA ALA A 101 -1.91 -9.04 -3.78
C ALA A 101 -2.09 -9.14 -5.30
N GLU A 102 -3.20 -9.70 -5.76
CA GLU A 102 -3.53 -9.82 -7.18
C GLU A 102 -3.68 -8.45 -7.84
N GLY A 103 -4.33 -7.51 -7.17
CA GLY A 103 -4.52 -6.15 -7.67
C GLY A 103 -3.21 -5.38 -7.80
N MET A 104 -2.32 -5.50 -6.83
CA MET A 104 -0.98 -4.89 -6.91
C MET A 104 -0.15 -5.49 -8.04
N ALA A 105 -0.20 -6.81 -8.22
CA ALA A 105 0.48 -7.49 -9.34
C ALA A 105 -0.08 -7.03 -10.68
N SER A 106 -1.41 -6.90 -10.81
CA SER A 106 -2.09 -6.38 -12.00
C SER A 106 -1.69 -4.93 -12.30
N PHE A 107 -1.64 -4.08 -11.29
CA PHE A 107 -1.21 -2.70 -11.42
C PHE A 107 0.21 -2.61 -11.97
N ALA A 108 1.13 -3.43 -11.44
CA ALA A 108 2.51 -3.50 -11.90
C ALA A 108 2.59 -4.01 -13.35
N ALA A 109 1.84 -5.06 -13.68
CA ALA A 109 1.83 -5.65 -15.02
C ALA A 109 1.38 -4.65 -16.08
N ALA A 110 0.40 -3.80 -15.77
CA ALA A 110 -0.06 -2.73 -16.65
C ALA A 110 1.06 -1.70 -16.96
N ARG A 111 2.10 -1.67 -16.14
CA ARG A 111 3.28 -0.79 -16.30
C ARG A 111 4.53 -1.54 -16.79
N GLY A 112 4.35 -2.77 -17.26
CA GLY A 112 5.45 -3.60 -17.76
C GLY A 112 6.34 -4.19 -16.68
N LEU A 113 5.87 -4.22 -15.44
CA LEU A 113 6.62 -4.73 -14.29
C LEU A 113 6.02 -6.03 -13.77
N THR A 114 6.85 -6.89 -13.21
CA THR A 114 6.42 -8.11 -12.53
C THR A 114 6.62 -7.94 -11.03
N LEU A 115 5.51 -7.92 -10.28
CA LEU A 115 5.51 -8.04 -8.83
C LEU A 115 4.93 -9.39 -8.45
N THR A 116 5.60 -10.08 -7.54
CA THR A 116 5.12 -11.34 -6.97
C THR A 116 4.92 -11.13 -5.46
N PRO A 117 3.77 -10.58 -5.03
CA PRO A 117 3.53 -10.34 -3.62
C PRO A 117 3.47 -11.65 -2.85
N GLY A 118 4.26 -11.74 -1.78
CA GLY A 118 4.12 -12.81 -0.81
C GLY A 118 2.92 -12.55 0.09
N LEU A 119 2.13 -13.58 0.35
CA LEU A 119 0.96 -13.47 1.21
C LEU A 119 1.12 -14.35 2.43
N PHE A 120 1.05 -13.73 3.61
CA PHE A 120 1.02 -14.43 4.86
C PHE A 120 -0.31 -14.12 5.57
N VAL A 121 -1.14 -15.14 5.73
CA VAL A 121 -2.45 -15.00 6.39
C VAL A 121 -2.33 -15.49 7.82
N CYS A 122 -2.52 -14.58 8.78
CA CYS A 122 -2.52 -14.93 10.18
C CYS A 122 -3.82 -15.66 10.54
N PRO A 123 -3.75 -16.88 11.10
CA PRO A 123 -4.97 -17.62 11.48
C PRO A 123 -5.80 -16.84 12.52
N SER A 124 -7.12 -16.94 12.42
CA SER A 124 -8.02 -16.31 13.38
C SER A 124 -7.95 -16.95 14.78
N ALA A 125 -7.69 -18.25 14.85
CA ALA A 125 -7.56 -18.96 16.11
C ALA A 125 -6.23 -18.63 16.79
N ARG A 126 -6.28 -18.10 18.02
CA ARG A 126 -5.10 -17.66 18.77
C ARG A 126 -4.05 -18.77 18.92
N THR A 127 -4.47 -20.01 19.12
CA THR A 127 -3.59 -21.18 19.27
C THR A 127 -2.88 -21.59 17.97
N LYS A 128 -3.36 -21.11 16.82
CA LYS A 128 -2.79 -21.41 15.49
C LYS A 128 -1.98 -20.26 14.92
N ARG A 129 -1.85 -19.14 15.67
CA ARG A 129 -1.05 -18.01 15.22
C ARG A 129 0.42 -18.37 15.25
N PRO A 130 1.18 -17.99 14.21
CA PRO A 130 2.61 -18.26 14.18
C PRO A 130 3.34 -17.41 15.23
N PRO A 131 4.56 -17.79 15.59
CA PRO A 131 5.43 -16.94 16.40
C PRO A 131 5.66 -15.59 15.71
N TYR A 132 5.93 -14.57 16.53
CA TYR A 132 6.14 -13.21 16.05
C TYR A 132 7.23 -13.13 14.98
N GLU A 133 8.30 -13.89 15.10
CA GLU A 133 9.41 -13.92 14.16
C GLU A 133 9.00 -14.33 12.73
N GLN A 134 7.95 -15.15 12.60
CA GLN A 134 7.41 -15.52 11.28
C GLN A 134 6.58 -14.40 10.65
N VAL A 135 6.04 -13.51 11.47
CA VAL A 135 5.24 -12.37 10.98
C VAL A 135 6.16 -11.23 10.52
N GLU A 136 7.34 -11.10 11.13
CA GLU A 136 8.33 -10.09 10.74
C GLU A 136 9.09 -10.45 9.45
N ALA A 137 9.11 -11.70 9.09
CA ALA A 137 9.81 -12.15 7.89
C ALA A 137 9.04 -11.79 6.62
#